data_06ef2c99cb2910f6000edda76eb63265
#
_entry.id   06ef2c99cb2910f6000edda76eb63265
#
_cell.length_a   1.000
_cell.length_b   1.000
_cell.length_c   1.000
_cell.angle_alpha   90.00
_cell.angle_beta   90.00
_cell.angle_gamma   90.00
#
_symmetry.space_group_name_H-M   'P 1'
#
loop_
_entity.id
_entity.type
_entity.pdbx_description
1 polymer ?
#
loop_
_entity_poly.entity_id
_entity_poly.type
_entity_poly.pdbx_seq_one_letter_code
_entity_poly.pdbx_strand_id
1 'polypeptide(L)'
;HELRTFIVKSTGMTVSARIARNKLLARLVSKRPLMSNTQTLLRASRETELLRWIPIRRVPGLKRKLGEWLEESLSISTLHELASVPLTKLTKRVSEEKARMLKSWGRGEDMSNVLKRAPPKSILVERSFSPKQFSQDVVSNLAKTLLDRLHEDGRDAKSLVISYRIMYENVKSRSFSMPRPLSFDSILNRVVTFFQ
;
A
#
# COMPACT_ATOMS: atom_id res chain seq x y z
N HIS A 1 -25.29 -4.48 7.29
CA HIS A 1 -25.84 -5.39 6.27
C HIS A 1 -26.18 -4.62 4.98
N GLU A 2 -26.89 -3.52 5.08
CA GLU A 2 -27.39 -2.68 3.98
C GLU A 2 -26.29 -2.26 2.99
N LEU A 3 -25.15 -1.74 3.48
CA LEU A 3 -24.04 -1.34 2.63
C LEU A 3 -23.51 -2.50 1.75
N ARG A 4 -23.43 -3.70 2.30
CA ARG A 4 -22.99 -4.87 1.52
C ARG A 4 -24.03 -5.23 0.45
N THR A 5 -25.31 -5.23 0.83
CA THR A 5 -26.42 -5.48 -0.11
C THR A 5 -26.44 -4.44 -1.23
N PHE A 6 -26.23 -3.17 -0.89
CA PHE A 6 -26.13 -2.08 -1.87
C PHE A 6 -24.97 -2.33 -2.86
N ILE A 7 -23.75 -2.64 -2.37
CA ILE A 7 -22.60 -2.89 -3.23
C ILE A 7 -22.85 -4.08 -4.15
N VAL A 8 -23.36 -5.19 -3.63
CA VAL A 8 -23.66 -6.37 -4.46
C VAL A 8 -24.69 -6.03 -5.54
N LYS A 9 -25.76 -5.32 -5.19
CA LYS A 9 -26.79 -4.91 -6.16
C LYS A 9 -26.25 -3.95 -7.22
N SER A 10 -25.36 -3.02 -6.85
CA SER A 10 -24.83 -1.99 -7.75
C SER A 10 -23.71 -2.48 -8.66
N THR A 11 -22.92 -3.47 -8.23
CA THR A 11 -21.70 -3.87 -8.92
C THR A 11 -21.63 -5.35 -9.30
N GLY A 12 -22.54 -6.19 -8.80
CA GLY A 12 -22.48 -7.65 -8.93
C GLY A 12 -21.38 -8.32 -8.10
N MET A 13 -20.55 -7.54 -7.41
CA MET A 13 -19.37 -8.06 -6.66
C MET A 13 -19.75 -8.37 -5.21
N THR A 14 -19.34 -9.55 -4.73
CA THR A 14 -19.45 -9.90 -3.31
C THR A 14 -18.38 -9.21 -2.49
N VAL A 15 -18.75 -8.68 -1.33
CA VAL A 15 -17.83 -7.98 -0.41
C VAL A 15 -17.94 -8.49 1.01
N SER A 16 -16.80 -8.52 1.69
CA SER A 16 -16.74 -8.81 3.13
C SER A 16 -16.51 -7.54 3.92
N ALA A 17 -17.28 -7.34 4.99
CA ALA A 17 -17.16 -6.19 5.88
C ALA A 17 -16.55 -6.58 7.23
N ARG A 18 -15.72 -5.73 7.78
CA ARG A 18 -15.11 -5.90 9.10
C ARG A 18 -15.26 -4.62 9.88
N ILE A 19 -15.71 -4.75 11.12
CA ILE A 19 -15.96 -3.63 12.03
C ILE A 19 -15.14 -3.86 13.29
N ALA A 20 -14.42 -2.84 13.75
CA ALA A 20 -13.65 -2.87 14.98
C ALA A 20 -13.55 -1.45 15.56
N ARG A 21 -13.07 -1.33 16.79
CA ARG A 21 -12.94 -0.06 17.52
C ARG A 21 -12.06 0.97 16.83
N ASN A 22 -11.04 0.54 16.09
CA ASN A 22 -10.14 1.42 15.34
C ASN A 22 -9.72 0.81 14.00
N LYS A 23 -9.01 1.63 13.17
CA LYS A 23 -8.59 1.24 11.82
C LYS A 23 -7.61 0.08 11.81
N LEU A 24 -6.69 0.03 12.77
CA LEU A 24 -5.71 -1.06 12.87
C LEU A 24 -6.41 -2.39 13.07
N LEU A 25 -7.27 -2.48 14.07
CA LEU A 25 -8.00 -3.71 14.39
C LEU A 25 -8.92 -4.15 13.25
N ALA A 26 -9.68 -3.23 12.65
CA ALA A 26 -10.52 -3.54 11.49
C ALA A 26 -9.70 -4.12 10.34
N ARG A 27 -8.52 -3.54 10.06
CA ARG A 27 -7.61 -4.01 9.01
C ARG A 27 -6.96 -5.35 9.32
N LEU A 28 -6.65 -5.63 10.59
CA LEU A 28 -6.08 -6.91 11.01
C LEU A 28 -7.10 -8.04 10.90
N VAL A 29 -8.34 -7.80 11.31
CA VAL A 29 -9.44 -8.77 11.18
C VAL A 29 -9.75 -9.04 9.70
N SER A 30 -9.63 -8.05 8.82
CA SER A 30 -9.92 -8.21 7.39
C SER A 30 -8.94 -9.13 6.66
N LYS A 31 -7.74 -9.35 7.21
CA LYS A 31 -6.70 -10.19 6.60
C LYS A 31 -6.78 -11.67 7.01
N ARG A 32 -7.71 -12.06 7.86
CA ARG A 32 -7.96 -13.48 8.08
C ARG A 32 -8.58 -14.09 6.83
N PRO A 33 -8.13 -15.28 6.37
CA PRO A 33 -8.81 -16.03 5.32
C PRO A 33 -10.16 -16.48 5.87
N LEU A 34 -11.16 -15.67 5.70
CA LEU A 34 -12.54 -15.97 6.03
C LEU A 34 -13.33 -16.07 4.73
N MET A 35 -14.37 -16.85 4.75
CA MET A 35 -15.27 -17.02 3.63
C MET A 35 -15.60 -15.67 2.98
N SER A 36 -15.63 -15.63 1.66
CA SER A 36 -16.13 -14.47 0.92
C SER A 36 -17.56 -14.13 1.38
N ASN A 37 -17.95 -12.88 1.21
CA ASN A 37 -19.29 -12.40 1.56
C ASN A 37 -19.67 -12.53 3.05
N THR A 38 -18.72 -12.34 3.96
CA THR A 38 -18.95 -12.40 5.41
C THR A 38 -18.91 -11.03 6.08
N GLN A 39 -19.55 -10.92 7.23
CA GLN A 39 -19.48 -9.76 8.10
C GLN A 39 -18.95 -10.17 9.47
N THR A 40 -17.98 -9.43 9.98
CA THR A 40 -17.39 -9.70 11.30
C THR A 40 -17.31 -8.42 12.11
N LEU A 41 -17.81 -8.47 13.33
CA LEU A 41 -17.63 -7.43 14.35
C LEU A 41 -16.61 -7.94 15.36
N LEU A 42 -15.50 -7.24 15.53
CA LEU A 42 -14.53 -7.51 16.58
C LEU A 42 -15.04 -6.84 17.88
N ARG A 43 -15.41 -7.65 18.87
CA ARG A 43 -15.78 -7.18 20.20
C ARG A 43 -14.52 -6.89 21.03
N ALA A 44 -14.60 -5.89 21.93
CA ALA A 44 -13.48 -5.49 22.79
C ALA A 44 -12.92 -6.66 23.62
N SER A 45 -13.77 -7.55 24.10
CA SER A 45 -13.36 -8.75 24.86
C SER A 45 -12.48 -9.73 24.07
N ARG A 46 -12.46 -9.65 22.74
CA ARG A 46 -11.67 -10.52 21.85
C ARG A 46 -10.43 -9.84 21.29
N GLU A 47 -10.20 -8.57 21.58
CA GLU A 47 -9.07 -7.81 21.02
C GLU A 47 -7.72 -8.38 21.48
N THR A 48 -7.56 -8.60 22.79
CA THR A 48 -6.31 -9.14 23.35
C THR A 48 -5.98 -10.53 22.80
N GLU A 49 -6.98 -11.40 22.69
CA GLU A 49 -6.84 -12.71 22.09
C GLU A 49 -6.39 -12.58 20.63
N LEU A 50 -7.02 -11.69 19.86
CA LEU A 50 -6.63 -11.42 18.47
C LEU A 50 -5.17 -11.01 18.37
N LEU A 51 -4.71 -10.06 19.21
CA LEU A 51 -3.34 -9.53 19.17
C LEU A 51 -2.28 -10.61 19.47
N ARG A 52 -2.58 -11.56 20.34
CA ARG A 52 -1.70 -12.69 20.65
C ARG A 52 -1.48 -13.64 19.48
N TRP A 53 -2.46 -13.73 18.56
CA TRP A 53 -2.40 -14.63 17.41
C TRP A 53 -1.95 -13.97 16.12
N ILE A 54 -1.85 -12.65 16.06
CA ILE A 54 -1.45 -11.98 14.84
C ILE A 54 0.07 -11.95 14.71
N PRO A 55 0.63 -12.64 13.70
CA PRO A 55 2.04 -12.53 13.39
C PRO A 55 2.44 -11.11 13.08
N ILE A 56 3.58 -10.66 13.58
CA ILE A 56 4.09 -9.29 13.42
C ILE A 56 4.19 -8.90 11.93
N ARG A 57 4.56 -9.84 11.06
CA ARG A 57 4.68 -9.63 9.61
C ARG A 57 3.34 -9.41 8.89
N ARG A 58 2.21 -9.71 9.52
CA ARG A 58 0.88 -9.38 8.99
C ARG A 58 0.46 -7.95 9.25
N VAL A 59 1.14 -7.25 10.14
CA VAL A 59 0.82 -5.86 10.48
C VAL A 59 1.24 -4.93 9.34
N PRO A 60 0.42 -3.95 8.95
CA PRO A 60 0.79 -2.96 7.94
C PRO A 60 2.07 -2.20 8.31
N GLY A 61 3.02 -2.13 7.38
CA GLY A 61 4.31 -1.48 7.60
C GLY A 61 5.38 -2.36 8.27
N LEU A 62 5.00 -3.57 8.76
CA LEU A 62 5.93 -4.52 9.39
C LEU A 62 6.18 -5.78 8.54
N LYS A 63 5.79 -5.80 7.28
CA LYS A 63 5.92 -6.98 6.40
C LYS A 63 7.34 -7.30 5.92
N ARG A 64 8.22 -6.29 5.90
CA ARG A 64 9.56 -6.37 5.32
C ARG A 64 10.62 -6.10 6.40
N LYS A 65 11.70 -5.43 6.04
CA LYS A 65 12.91 -5.16 6.84
C LYS A 65 12.66 -4.82 8.33
N LEU A 66 11.60 -4.08 8.65
CA LEU A 66 11.32 -3.73 10.04
C LEU A 66 10.75 -4.93 10.82
N GLY A 67 9.84 -5.70 10.19
CA GLY A 67 9.31 -6.91 10.81
C GLY A 67 10.37 -8.00 10.95
N GLU A 68 11.24 -8.18 9.94
CA GLU A 68 12.41 -9.07 10.01
C GLU A 68 13.30 -8.71 11.20
N TRP A 69 13.66 -7.45 11.33
CA TRP A 69 14.46 -6.98 12.45
C TRP A 69 13.79 -7.22 13.82
N LEU A 70 12.47 -7.03 13.93
CA LEU A 70 11.72 -7.30 15.16
C LEU A 70 11.77 -8.81 15.53
N GLU A 71 11.60 -9.68 14.55
CA GLU A 71 11.67 -11.12 14.75
C GLU A 71 13.09 -11.60 15.09
N GLU A 72 14.09 -11.18 14.32
CA GLU A 72 15.46 -11.67 14.43
C GLU A 72 16.23 -11.06 15.61
N SER A 73 16.10 -9.74 15.82
CA SER A 73 16.89 -9.01 16.83
C SER A 73 16.19 -8.90 18.18
N LEU A 74 14.88 -8.97 18.23
CA LEU A 74 14.10 -8.79 19.47
C LEU A 74 13.24 -9.99 19.82
N SER A 75 13.25 -11.04 19.00
CA SER A 75 12.43 -12.27 19.16
C SER A 75 10.94 -11.97 19.29
N ILE A 76 10.43 -10.97 18.53
CA ILE A 76 9.04 -10.56 18.53
C ILE A 76 8.33 -11.25 17.38
N SER A 77 7.47 -12.19 17.66
CA SER A 77 6.71 -12.96 16.67
C SER A 77 5.28 -12.48 16.49
N THR A 78 4.68 -11.90 17.54
CA THR A 78 3.28 -11.44 17.53
C THR A 78 3.14 -9.97 17.81
N LEU A 79 1.98 -9.40 17.43
CA LEU A 79 1.69 -8.01 17.69
C LEU A 79 1.60 -7.70 19.20
N HIS A 80 1.08 -8.64 19.99
CA HIS A 80 0.96 -8.47 21.44
C HIS A 80 2.32 -8.30 22.13
N GLU A 81 3.32 -9.09 21.75
CA GLU A 81 4.68 -9.03 22.31
C GLU A 81 5.33 -7.67 22.13
N LEU A 82 4.97 -6.97 21.03
CA LEU A 82 5.49 -5.62 20.74
C LEU A 82 5.16 -4.60 21.84
N ALA A 83 4.06 -4.77 22.57
CA ALA A 83 3.69 -3.89 23.69
C ALA A 83 4.72 -3.93 24.84
N SER A 84 5.35 -5.09 25.06
CA SER A 84 6.31 -5.31 26.15
C SER A 84 7.73 -4.84 25.83
N VAL A 85 8.03 -4.54 24.55
CA VAL A 85 9.39 -4.10 24.16
C VAL A 85 9.73 -2.75 24.76
N PRO A 86 10.90 -2.58 25.43
CA PRO A 86 11.35 -1.27 25.89
C PRO A 86 11.49 -0.28 24.73
N LEU A 87 11.05 0.96 24.95
CA LEU A 87 11.10 2.02 23.94
C LEU A 87 12.53 2.22 23.40
N THR A 88 13.52 2.16 24.31
CA THR A 88 14.95 2.29 23.99
C THR A 88 15.48 1.24 23.00
N LYS A 89 14.89 0.04 22.97
CA LYS A 89 15.23 -0.98 21.96
C LYS A 89 14.66 -0.62 20.60
N LEU A 90 13.43 -0.11 20.53
CA LEU A 90 12.78 0.25 19.28
C LEU A 90 13.42 1.50 18.65
N THR A 91 13.81 2.48 19.45
CA THR A 91 14.43 3.74 18.97
C THR A 91 15.81 3.54 18.33
N LYS A 92 16.44 2.38 18.53
CA LYS A 92 17.65 2.01 17.77
C LYS A 92 17.41 1.86 16.26
N ARG A 93 16.18 1.61 15.83
CA ARG A 93 15.85 1.33 14.44
C ARG A 93 14.82 2.27 13.82
N VAL A 94 13.99 2.89 14.63
CA VAL A 94 12.93 3.80 14.19
C VAL A 94 12.92 5.07 15.03
N SER A 95 12.27 6.14 14.53
CA SER A 95 12.06 7.36 15.31
C SER A 95 11.25 7.08 16.58
N GLU A 96 11.42 7.94 17.59
CA GLU A 96 10.71 7.79 18.86
C GLU A 96 9.18 7.79 18.68
N GLU A 97 8.67 8.67 17.83
CA GLU A 97 7.26 8.73 17.48
C GLU A 97 6.76 7.38 16.93
N LYS A 98 7.50 6.80 15.99
CA LYS A 98 7.19 5.49 15.41
C LYS A 98 7.32 4.38 16.44
N ALA A 99 8.29 4.43 17.34
CA ALA A 99 8.44 3.46 18.41
C ALA A 99 7.25 3.50 19.38
N ARG A 100 6.78 4.67 19.75
CA ARG A 100 5.58 4.87 20.58
C ARG A 100 4.32 4.34 19.87
N MET A 101 4.16 4.64 18.57
CA MET A 101 3.08 4.12 17.76
C MET A 101 3.08 2.58 17.72
N LEU A 102 4.23 1.95 17.53
CA LEU A 102 4.36 0.49 17.52
C LEU A 102 3.95 -0.14 18.85
N LYS A 103 4.34 0.47 19.97
CA LYS A 103 3.91 0.02 21.30
C LYS A 103 2.40 0.14 21.49
N SER A 104 1.79 1.25 21.05
CA SER A 104 0.33 1.41 21.08
C SER A 104 -0.36 0.34 20.24
N TRP A 105 0.17 0.02 19.06
CA TRP A 105 -0.35 -1.06 18.23
C TRP A 105 -0.28 -2.42 18.92
N GLY A 106 0.78 -2.70 19.68
CA GLY A 106 0.89 -3.90 20.51
C GLY A 106 -0.23 -4.03 21.55
N ARG A 107 -0.77 -2.92 22.02
CA ARG A 107 -1.94 -2.85 22.92
C ARG A 107 -3.29 -2.80 22.18
N GLY A 108 -3.26 -2.83 20.83
CA GLY A 108 -4.46 -2.70 20.01
C GLY A 108 -5.00 -1.27 19.91
N GLU A 109 -4.18 -0.28 20.25
CA GLU A 109 -4.52 1.14 20.24
C GLU A 109 -4.05 1.77 18.92
N ASP A 110 -4.96 2.48 18.25
CA ASP A 110 -4.66 3.30 17.07
C ASP A 110 -5.52 4.56 17.15
N MET A 111 -4.87 5.66 17.51
CA MET A 111 -5.50 6.98 17.67
C MET A 111 -5.63 7.74 16.34
N SER A 112 -5.20 7.14 15.23
CA SER A 112 -5.27 7.79 13.93
C SER A 112 -6.70 7.92 13.41
N ASN A 113 -7.10 9.11 13.01
CA ASN A 113 -8.43 9.38 12.47
C ASN A 113 -8.66 8.69 11.12
N VAL A 114 -9.93 8.38 10.82
CA VAL A 114 -10.36 8.03 9.46
C VAL A 114 -10.50 9.32 8.69
N LEU A 115 -9.54 9.57 7.81
CA LEU A 115 -9.53 10.77 6.97
C LEU A 115 -10.13 10.47 5.59
N LYS A 116 -10.76 11.47 4.98
CA LYS A 116 -11.15 11.41 3.57
C LYS A 116 -9.89 11.16 2.73
N ARG A 117 -9.99 10.26 1.75
CA ARG A 117 -8.87 9.97 0.86
C ARG A 117 -8.48 11.24 0.09
N ALA A 118 -7.25 11.67 0.24
CA ALA A 118 -6.69 12.73 -0.57
C ALA A 118 -6.58 12.28 -2.04
N PRO A 119 -6.59 13.21 -3.00
CA PRO A 119 -6.27 12.89 -4.39
C PRO A 119 -4.95 12.14 -4.51
N PRO A 120 -4.80 11.23 -5.48
CA PRO A 120 -3.57 10.47 -5.65
C PRO A 120 -2.39 11.42 -5.92
N LYS A 121 -1.25 11.18 -5.29
CA LYS A 121 -0.04 12.01 -5.48
C LYS A 121 0.64 11.77 -6.82
N SER A 122 0.36 10.65 -7.46
CA SER A 122 0.93 10.26 -8.76
C SER A 122 -0.09 9.47 -9.56
N ILE A 123 0.00 9.58 -10.87
CA ILE A 123 -0.73 8.77 -11.83
C ILE A 123 0.23 7.74 -12.38
N LEU A 124 -0.15 6.47 -12.35
CA LEU A 124 0.68 5.35 -12.81
C LEU A 124 -0.03 4.61 -13.93
N VAL A 125 0.73 4.31 -14.98
CA VAL A 125 0.35 3.34 -16.02
C VAL A 125 1.47 2.32 -16.10
N GLU A 126 1.14 1.05 -15.99
CA GLU A 126 2.11 -0.04 -16.14
C GLU A 126 1.53 -1.18 -16.95
N ARG A 127 2.40 -1.92 -17.63
CA ARG A 127 2.04 -3.10 -18.39
C ARG A 127 3.15 -4.14 -18.31
N SER A 128 2.76 -5.38 -18.04
CA SER A 128 3.65 -6.54 -18.18
C SER A 128 3.49 -7.13 -19.58
N PHE A 129 4.60 -7.48 -20.20
CA PHE A 129 4.64 -8.10 -21.53
C PHE A 129 5.87 -9.00 -21.65
N SER A 130 5.84 -9.93 -22.60
CA SER A 130 7.02 -10.73 -22.93
C SER A 130 8.03 -9.88 -23.74
N PRO A 131 9.34 -10.18 -23.68
CA PRO A 131 10.36 -9.40 -24.42
C PRO A 131 10.05 -9.26 -25.91
N LYS A 132 9.44 -10.28 -26.53
CA LYS A 132 9.05 -10.28 -27.95
C LYS A 132 7.91 -9.29 -28.27
N GLN A 133 7.13 -8.88 -27.27
CA GLN A 133 6.01 -7.93 -27.42
C GLN A 133 6.42 -6.48 -27.17
N PHE A 134 7.68 -6.23 -26.78
CA PHE A 134 8.17 -4.87 -26.62
C PHE A 134 8.29 -4.20 -27.98
N SER A 135 7.54 -3.13 -28.17
CA SER A 135 7.53 -2.33 -29.41
C SER A 135 7.31 -0.86 -29.08
N GLN A 136 7.57 -0.01 -30.06
CA GLN A 136 7.27 1.42 -29.96
C GLN A 136 5.77 1.67 -29.72
N ASP A 137 4.89 0.82 -30.26
CA ASP A 137 3.45 0.92 -30.07
C ASP A 137 3.05 0.70 -28.60
N VAL A 138 3.72 -0.21 -27.91
CA VAL A 138 3.47 -0.44 -26.46
C VAL A 138 3.80 0.84 -25.68
N VAL A 139 4.93 1.47 -25.96
CA VAL A 139 5.33 2.72 -25.32
C VAL A 139 4.36 3.84 -25.64
N SER A 140 3.98 3.97 -26.91
CA SER A 140 3.02 4.99 -27.39
C SER A 140 1.65 4.83 -26.71
N ASN A 141 1.17 3.61 -26.58
CA ASN A 141 -0.10 3.33 -25.89
C ASN A 141 -0.04 3.64 -24.40
N LEU A 142 1.08 3.34 -23.72
CA LEU A 142 1.27 3.72 -22.32
C LEU A 142 1.31 5.24 -22.15
N ALA A 143 2.00 5.95 -23.05
CA ALA A 143 2.07 7.41 -23.02
C ALA A 143 0.69 8.06 -23.24
N LYS A 144 -0.08 7.57 -24.21
CA LYS A 144 -1.46 8.02 -24.46
C LYS A 144 -2.35 7.81 -23.23
N THR A 145 -2.36 6.58 -22.70
CA THR A 145 -3.15 6.25 -21.51
C THR A 145 -2.76 7.10 -20.29
N LEU A 146 -1.47 7.43 -20.15
CA LEU A 146 -1.00 8.30 -19.07
C LEU A 146 -1.52 9.73 -19.24
N LEU A 147 -1.49 10.27 -20.45
CA LEU A 147 -2.03 11.61 -20.77
C LEU A 147 -3.55 11.68 -20.57
N ASP A 148 -4.28 10.67 -21.04
CA ASP A 148 -5.73 10.61 -20.85
C ASP A 148 -6.09 10.67 -19.36
N ARG A 149 -5.42 9.85 -18.52
CA ARG A 149 -5.59 9.89 -17.07
C ARG A 149 -5.18 11.21 -16.42
N LEU A 150 -4.16 11.87 -16.97
CA LEU A 150 -3.74 13.18 -16.48
C LEU A 150 -4.79 14.27 -16.82
N HIS A 151 -5.35 14.23 -18.02
CA HIS A 151 -6.45 15.11 -18.42
C HIS A 151 -7.70 14.89 -17.55
N GLU A 152 -8.07 13.65 -17.31
CA GLU A 152 -9.19 13.30 -16.40
C GLU A 152 -8.96 13.78 -14.96
N ASP A 153 -7.72 13.74 -14.48
CA ASP A 153 -7.34 14.21 -13.14
C ASP A 153 -7.34 15.76 -13.04
N GLY A 154 -7.14 16.47 -14.14
CA GLY A 154 -7.18 17.94 -14.24
C GLY A 154 -6.01 18.67 -13.58
N ARG A 155 -4.95 17.97 -13.17
CA ARG A 155 -3.75 18.55 -12.54
C ARG A 155 -2.53 18.44 -13.45
N ASP A 156 -1.64 19.43 -13.38
CA ASP A 156 -0.37 19.38 -14.09
C ASP A 156 0.66 18.45 -13.43
N ALA A 157 1.31 17.65 -14.26
CA ALA A 157 2.46 16.84 -13.82
C ALA A 157 3.73 17.70 -13.75
N LYS A 158 4.49 17.58 -12.65
CA LYS A 158 5.79 18.24 -12.48
C LYS A 158 6.95 17.39 -12.95
N SER A 159 6.81 16.08 -12.87
CA SER A 159 7.86 15.12 -13.22
C SER A 159 7.27 13.86 -13.80
N LEU A 160 8.04 13.22 -14.66
CA LEU A 160 7.79 11.91 -15.24
C LEU A 160 8.80 10.92 -14.66
N VAL A 161 8.32 9.81 -14.10
CA VAL A 161 9.19 8.69 -13.70
C VAL A 161 8.98 7.55 -14.67
N ILE A 162 10.06 7.15 -15.34
CA ILE A 162 10.08 5.98 -16.21
C ILE A 162 10.78 4.86 -15.45
N SER A 163 10.18 3.69 -15.42
CA SER A 163 10.76 2.52 -14.78
C SER A 163 10.47 1.25 -15.56
N TYR A 164 11.43 0.32 -15.55
CA TYR A 164 11.22 -1.02 -16.07
C TYR A 164 11.91 -2.06 -15.20
N ARG A 165 11.48 -3.29 -15.33
CA ARG A 165 12.07 -4.45 -14.68
C ARG A 165 12.06 -5.62 -15.64
N ILE A 166 13.22 -6.27 -15.79
CA ILE A 166 13.38 -7.49 -16.55
C ILE A 166 13.33 -8.65 -15.57
N MET A 167 12.31 -9.50 -15.70
CA MET A 167 12.11 -10.72 -14.88
C MET A 167 12.39 -10.50 -13.38
N TYR A 168 13.45 -11.11 -12.86
CA TYR A 168 13.82 -11.10 -11.44
C TYR A 168 14.84 -9.99 -11.08
N GLU A 169 15.19 -9.13 -12.04
CA GLU A 169 16.15 -8.05 -11.80
C GLU A 169 15.55 -6.93 -10.94
N ASN A 170 16.44 -6.08 -10.44
CA ASN A 170 16.02 -4.85 -9.74
C ASN A 170 15.33 -3.88 -10.72
N VAL A 171 14.37 -3.14 -10.21
CA VAL A 171 13.71 -2.07 -10.98
C VAL A 171 14.74 -0.99 -11.32
N LYS A 172 14.91 -0.72 -12.61
CA LYS A 172 15.64 0.46 -13.12
C LYS A 172 14.63 1.60 -13.27
N SER A 173 14.95 2.77 -12.74
CA SER A 173 14.05 3.93 -12.81
C SER A 173 14.82 5.24 -12.93
N ARG A 174 14.23 6.20 -13.64
CA ARG A 174 14.76 7.56 -13.77
C ARG A 174 13.62 8.58 -13.72
N SER A 175 13.85 9.68 -13.02
CA SER A 175 12.92 10.80 -12.95
C SER A 175 13.37 11.93 -13.86
N PHE A 176 12.43 12.51 -14.58
CA PHE A 176 12.65 13.64 -15.47
C PHE A 176 11.75 14.80 -15.04
N SER A 177 12.29 16.01 -14.98
CA SER A 177 11.49 17.22 -14.92
C SER A 177 10.83 17.45 -16.29
N MET A 178 9.56 17.82 -16.29
CA MET A 178 8.78 17.96 -17.52
C MET A 178 8.30 19.38 -17.74
N PRO A 179 8.23 19.80 -19.03
CA PRO A 179 7.58 21.06 -19.39
C PRO A 179 6.08 21.03 -19.07
N ARG A 180 5.46 22.17 -18.96
CA ARG A 180 4.03 22.31 -18.76
C ARG A 180 3.41 23.08 -19.92
N PRO A 181 2.31 22.59 -20.48
CA PRO A 181 1.65 21.31 -20.24
C PRO A 181 2.50 20.11 -20.72
N LEU A 182 2.26 18.94 -20.13
CA LEU A 182 2.90 17.70 -20.55
C LEU A 182 2.34 17.27 -21.92
N SER A 183 3.22 17.06 -22.91
CA SER A 183 2.84 16.62 -24.25
C SER A 183 3.29 15.18 -24.53
N PHE A 184 2.62 14.54 -25.49
CA PHE A 184 2.95 13.20 -25.96
C PHE A 184 4.42 13.08 -26.41
N ASP A 185 4.86 14.02 -27.24
CA ASP A 185 6.22 14.04 -27.77
C ASP A 185 7.27 14.23 -26.68
N SER A 186 6.95 15.06 -25.66
CA SER A 186 7.85 15.25 -24.52
C SER A 186 8.03 13.96 -23.70
N ILE A 187 7.00 13.14 -23.58
CA ILE A 187 7.08 11.81 -22.94
C ILE A 187 7.94 10.89 -23.77
N LEU A 188 7.68 10.76 -25.09
CA LEU A 188 8.41 9.86 -25.98
C LEU A 188 9.89 10.20 -26.01
N ASN A 189 10.25 11.48 -26.11
CA ASN A 189 11.64 11.93 -26.09
C ASN A 189 12.36 11.51 -24.78
N ARG A 190 11.68 11.56 -23.63
CA ARG A 190 12.27 11.12 -22.37
C ARG A 190 12.40 9.60 -22.29
N VAL A 191 11.46 8.85 -22.89
CA VAL A 191 11.59 7.39 -22.99
C VAL A 191 12.81 7.02 -23.83
N VAL A 192 13.00 7.64 -25.00
CA VAL A 192 14.20 7.42 -25.85
C VAL A 192 15.47 7.72 -25.05
N THR A 193 15.56 8.89 -24.39
CA THR A 193 16.70 9.27 -23.55
C THR A 193 16.96 8.29 -22.38
N PHE A 194 15.93 7.57 -21.93
CA PHE A 194 16.08 6.62 -20.83
C PHE A 194 16.69 5.29 -21.26
N PHE A 195 16.47 4.89 -22.51
CA PHE A 195 16.98 3.62 -23.07
C PHE A 195 18.29 3.79 -23.88
N GLN A 196 18.78 4.99 -24.09
CA GLN A 196 20.13 5.31 -24.57
C GLN A 196 21.14 5.28 -23.42
#